data_dd04452f6caf22230f36272140ccd00b
#
_entry.id   dd04452f6caf22230f36272140ccd00b
#
_cell.length_a   1.000
_cell.length_b   1.000
_cell.length_c   1.000
_cell.angle_alpha   90.00
_cell.angle_beta   90.00
_cell.angle_gamma   90.00
#
_symmetry.space_group_name_H-M   'P 1'
#
loop_
_entity.id
_entity.type
_entity.pdbx_description
1 polymer ?
#
loop_
_entity_poly.entity_id
_entity_poly.type
_entity_poly.pdbx_seq_one_letter_code
_entity_poly.pdbx_strand_id
1 'polypeptide(L)'
;MKKKMLFVVLVGVMIAIGWLVVAKMNKNPTSEKEKKMNEERPQQSKECSRLLDVSIESNVPIVLDMGEDFCPTLYVTEGEHSTFYNLAGFASIEELRAKSKEVLANMASVKAYLLAYAPSCEIGGARKVLLVMETADRSDTNATVVAVVCDVDKKQSEDGLKLLPQTDSLFK
;
A
#
# COMPACT_ATOMS: atom_id res chain seq x y z
N MET A 1 -49.37 36.91 -6.42
CA MET A 1 -48.05 36.90 -7.05
C MET A 1 -46.87 36.75 -6.07
N LYS A 2 -46.90 37.33 -4.86
CA LYS A 2 -45.79 37.25 -3.86
C LYS A 2 -45.42 35.84 -3.37
N LYS A 3 -46.39 34.91 -3.22
CA LYS A 3 -46.12 33.54 -2.75
C LYS A 3 -45.36 32.67 -3.74
N LYS A 4 -45.54 32.84 -5.05
CA LYS A 4 -44.83 32.07 -6.08
C LYS A 4 -43.35 32.50 -6.21
N MET A 5 -43.07 33.79 -5.99
CA MET A 5 -41.73 34.33 -6.04
C MET A 5 -40.88 33.86 -4.84
N LEU A 6 -41.47 33.73 -3.65
CA LEU A 6 -40.80 33.22 -2.46
C LEU A 6 -40.41 31.75 -2.62
N PHE A 7 -41.25 30.95 -3.27
CA PHE A 7 -40.94 29.51 -3.50
C PHE A 7 -39.76 29.31 -4.46
N VAL A 8 -39.66 30.11 -5.51
CA VAL A 8 -38.55 30.04 -6.49
C VAL A 8 -37.23 30.44 -5.82
N VAL A 9 -37.19 31.43 -4.95
CA VAL A 9 -36.00 31.84 -4.20
C VAL A 9 -35.58 30.76 -3.21
N LEU A 10 -36.51 30.11 -2.53
CA LEU A 10 -36.22 29.05 -1.56
C LEU A 10 -35.65 27.81 -2.22
N VAL A 11 -36.16 27.41 -3.40
CA VAL A 11 -35.63 26.29 -4.17
C VAL A 11 -34.25 26.61 -4.72
N GLY A 12 -33.99 27.84 -5.19
CA GLY A 12 -32.65 28.26 -5.66
C GLY A 12 -31.60 28.23 -4.57
N VAL A 13 -31.95 28.65 -3.34
CA VAL A 13 -31.02 28.58 -2.19
C VAL A 13 -30.73 27.13 -1.78
N MET A 14 -31.72 26.25 -1.79
CA MET A 14 -31.53 24.83 -1.48
C MET A 14 -30.62 24.11 -2.49
N ILE A 15 -30.74 24.44 -3.79
CA ILE A 15 -29.86 23.91 -4.85
C ILE A 15 -28.43 24.42 -4.66
N ALA A 16 -28.24 25.71 -4.34
CA ALA A 16 -26.92 26.29 -4.10
C ALA A 16 -26.23 25.68 -2.88
N ILE A 17 -26.96 25.44 -1.78
CA ILE A 17 -26.45 24.78 -0.59
C ILE A 17 -26.11 23.32 -0.89
N GLY A 18 -26.94 22.61 -1.65
CA GLY A 18 -26.67 21.23 -2.09
C GLY A 18 -25.38 21.14 -2.91
N TRP A 19 -25.13 22.06 -3.83
CA TRP A 19 -23.90 22.14 -4.61
C TRP A 19 -22.66 22.46 -3.76
N LEU A 20 -22.80 23.33 -2.76
CA LEU A 20 -21.71 23.68 -1.85
C LEU A 20 -21.33 22.52 -0.92
N VAL A 21 -22.31 21.72 -0.48
CA VAL A 21 -22.08 20.52 0.32
C VAL A 21 -21.43 19.42 -0.52
N VAL A 22 -21.90 19.18 -1.76
CA VAL A 22 -21.30 18.22 -2.69
C VAL A 22 -19.88 18.64 -3.10
N ALA A 23 -19.63 19.94 -3.33
CA ALA A 23 -18.29 20.45 -3.64
C ALA A 23 -17.33 20.38 -2.45
N LYS A 24 -17.83 20.45 -1.20
CA LYS A 24 -17.05 20.26 0.02
C LYS A 24 -16.79 18.79 0.33
N MET A 25 -17.73 17.90 0.01
CA MET A 25 -17.55 16.45 0.15
C MET A 25 -16.63 15.87 -0.91
N ASN A 26 -16.45 16.53 -2.07
CA ASN A 26 -15.53 16.11 -3.13
C ASN A 26 -14.08 16.63 -2.94
N LYS A 27 -13.81 17.41 -1.89
CA LYS A 27 -12.45 17.60 -1.40
C LYS A 27 -12.13 16.49 -0.39
N ASN A 28 -12.07 15.26 -0.90
CA ASN A 28 -11.64 14.11 -0.13
C ASN A 28 -10.18 14.34 0.33
N PRO A 29 -9.89 14.28 1.63
CA PRO A 29 -8.50 14.26 2.13
C PRO A 29 -7.70 13.06 1.57
N THR A 30 -8.39 12.02 1.08
CA THR A 30 -7.82 10.88 0.35
C THR A 30 -7.02 11.31 -0.89
N SER A 31 -7.45 12.33 -1.64
CA SER A 31 -6.79 12.76 -2.88
C SER A 31 -5.44 13.43 -2.64
N GLU A 32 -5.26 14.12 -1.52
CA GLU A 32 -3.98 14.77 -1.16
C GLU A 32 -2.96 13.77 -0.61
N LYS A 33 -3.42 12.76 0.14
CA LYS A 33 -2.60 11.63 0.61
C LYS A 33 -2.14 10.75 -0.54
N GLU A 34 -3.06 10.41 -1.46
CA GLU A 34 -2.74 9.65 -2.68
C GLU A 34 -1.75 10.41 -3.58
N LYS A 35 -1.88 11.74 -3.70
CA LYS A 35 -0.97 12.55 -4.50
C LYS A 35 0.44 12.59 -3.91
N LYS A 36 0.59 12.80 -2.59
CA LYS A 36 1.89 12.72 -1.90
C LYS A 36 2.53 11.35 -2.00
N MET A 37 1.76 10.29 -1.78
CA MET A 37 2.24 8.92 -1.89
C MET A 37 2.72 8.59 -3.32
N ASN A 38 2.10 9.16 -4.36
CA ASN A 38 2.53 8.97 -5.74
C ASN A 38 3.79 9.78 -6.10
N GLU A 39 4.04 10.94 -5.48
CA GLU A 39 5.24 11.75 -5.71
C GLU A 39 6.51 11.11 -5.11
N GLU A 40 6.37 10.27 -4.08
CA GLU A 40 7.48 9.56 -3.41
C GLU A 40 7.72 8.14 -3.96
N ARG A 41 6.93 7.70 -4.96
CA ARG A 41 7.08 6.35 -5.53
C ARG A 41 8.35 6.22 -6.35
N PRO A 42 9.14 5.17 -6.14
CA PRO A 42 10.26 4.84 -7.04
C PRO A 42 9.73 4.52 -8.44
N GLN A 43 10.53 4.82 -9.45
CA GLN A 43 10.21 4.44 -10.83
C GLN A 43 10.27 2.91 -10.94
N GLN A 44 9.14 2.30 -11.22
CA GLN A 44 8.94 0.84 -11.29
C GLN A 44 8.15 0.47 -12.54
N SER A 45 8.17 -0.83 -12.89
CA SER A 45 7.28 -1.36 -13.91
C SER A 45 5.81 -1.23 -13.52
N LYS A 46 4.93 -1.40 -14.51
CA LYS A 46 3.49 -1.39 -14.29
C LYS A 46 3.05 -2.54 -13.36
N GLU A 47 3.66 -3.70 -13.52
CA GLU A 47 3.40 -4.89 -12.72
C GLU A 47 3.79 -4.68 -11.26
N CYS A 48 5.01 -4.19 -10.99
CA CYS A 48 5.49 -3.88 -9.66
C CYS A 48 4.65 -2.79 -8.99
N SER A 49 4.29 -1.73 -9.72
CA SER A 49 3.43 -0.66 -9.21
C SER A 49 2.05 -1.18 -8.81
N ARG A 50 1.44 -2.05 -9.63
CA ARG A 50 0.15 -2.68 -9.31
C ARG A 50 0.23 -3.57 -8.07
N LEU A 51 1.29 -4.37 -7.94
CA LEU A 51 1.48 -5.20 -6.74
C LEU A 51 1.64 -4.34 -5.49
N LEU A 52 2.35 -3.22 -5.60
CA LEU A 52 2.54 -2.29 -4.50
C LEU A 52 1.22 -1.67 -4.05
N ASP A 53 0.37 -1.22 -4.98
CA ASP A 53 -0.96 -0.69 -4.67
C ASP A 53 -1.82 -1.70 -3.94
N VAL A 54 -1.95 -2.91 -4.49
CA VAL A 54 -2.73 -4.00 -3.89
C VAL A 54 -2.20 -4.36 -2.50
N SER A 55 -0.86 -4.40 -2.34
CA SER A 55 -0.23 -4.72 -1.05
C SER A 55 -0.48 -3.63 0.00
N ILE A 56 -0.41 -2.36 -0.36
CA ILE A 56 -0.69 -1.25 0.57
C ILE A 56 -2.16 -1.30 1.01
N GLU A 57 -3.09 -1.39 0.07
CA GLU A 57 -4.52 -1.41 0.35
C GLU A 57 -4.93 -2.60 1.24
N SER A 58 -4.35 -3.78 1.00
CA SER A 58 -4.71 -4.99 1.73
C SER A 58 -3.97 -5.12 3.05
N ASN A 59 -2.67 -4.82 3.10
CA ASN A 59 -1.83 -5.14 4.26
C ASN A 59 -1.77 -4.03 5.31
N VAL A 60 -1.88 -2.74 4.96
CA VAL A 60 -1.83 -1.67 5.95
C VAL A 60 -2.90 -1.84 7.04
N PRO A 61 -4.19 -2.09 6.71
CA PRO A 61 -5.20 -2.34 7.74
C PRO A 61 -4.88 -3.55 8.62
N ILE A 62 -4.33 -4.63 8.03
CA ILE A 62 -3.97 -5.86 8.76
C ILE A 62 -2.81 -5.58 9.72
N VAL A 63 -1.75 -4.88 9.27
CA VAL A 63 -0.61 -4.52 10.13
C VAL A 63 -1.04 -3.58 11.26
N LEU A 64 -1.93 -2.64 10.99
CA LEU A 64 -2.47 -1.77 12.04
C LEU A 64 -3.27 -2.55 13.10
N ASP A 65 -3.85 -3.68 12.75
CA ASP A 65 -4.59 -4.54 13.68
C ASP A 65 -3.70 -5.57 14.39
N MET A 66 -2.84 -6.24 13.65
CA MET A 66 -2.03 -7.38 14.14
C MET A 66 -0.63 -6.98 14.59
N GLY A 67 -0.10 -5.85 14.12
CA GLY A 67 1.27 -5.42 14.44
C GLY A 67 2.30 -6.40 13.92
N GLU A 68 3.16 -6.89 14.84
CA GLU A 68 4.25 -7.85 14.57
C GLU A 68 3.75 -9.25 14.22
N ASP A 69 2.51 -9.59 14.60
CA ASP A 69 1.89 -10.87 14.27
C ASP A 69 1.40 -10.92 12.80
N PHE A 70 1.68 -9.87 12.03
CA PHE A 70 1.39 -9.86 10.58
C PHE A 70 2.06 -11.05 9.89
N CYS A 71 1.26 -11.84 9.17
CA CYS A 71 1.76 -12.96 8.39
C CYS A 71 2.42 -12.46 7.10
N PRO A 72 3.73 -12.67 6.87
CA PRO A 72 4.38 -12.29 5.64
C PRO A 72 3.68 -12.86 4.42
N THR A 73 3.59 -12.06 3.35
CA THR A 73 2.82 -12.40 2.16
C THR A 73 3.65 -12.17 0.90
N LEU A 74 3.72 -13.17 0.04
CA LEU A 74 4.34 -13.10 -1.28
C LEU A 74 3.25 -12.92 -2.34
N TYR A 75 3.25 -11.78 -3.02
CA TYR A 75 2.41 -11.50 -4.18
C TYR A 75 3.18 -11.78 -5.45
N VAL A 76 2.54 -12.37 -6.45
CA VAL A 76 3.13 -12.64 -7.76
C VAL A 76 2.18 -12.27 -8.88
N THR A 77 2.72 -11.89 -10.05
CA THR A 77 1.93 -11.64 -11.26
C THR A 77 2.22 -12.67 -12.33
N GLU A 78 1.15 -13.22 -12.91
CA GLU A 78 1.18 -14.10 -14.09
C GLU A 78 0.27 -13.48 -15.17
N GLY A 79 0.86 -12.65 -16.04
CA GLY A 79 0.09 -11.87 -17.00
C GLY A 79 -0.81 -10.83 -16.32
N GLU A 80 -2.13 -10.92 -16.52
CA GLU A 80 -3.10 -9.99 -15.91
C GLU A 80 -3.57 -10.45 -14.51
N HIS A 81 -3.23 -11.66 -14.09
CA HIS A 81 -3.62 -12.21 -12.80
C HIS A 81 -2.56 -11.93 -11.74
N SER A 82 -3.02 -11.71 -10.51
CA SER A 82 -2.18 -11.66 -9.33
C SER A 82 -2.65 -12.70 -8.33
N THR A 83 -1.70 -13.42 -7.76
CA THR A 83 -1.92 -14.42 -6.71
C THR A 83 -1.07 -14.06 -5.50
N PHE A 84 -1.49 -14.46 -4.31
CA PHE A 84 -0.69 -14.26 -3.10
C PHE A 84 -0.55 -15.56 -2.30
N TYR A 85 0.56 -15.65 -1.57
CA TYR A 85 0.91 -16.78 -0.71
C TYR A 85 1.25 -16.24 0.67
N ASN A 86 0.52 -16.67 1.69
CA ASN A 86 0.85 -16.38 3.07
C ASN A 86 2.02 -17.28 3.50
N LEU A 87 3.06 -16.65 4.03
CA LEU A 87 4.28 -17.32 4.44
C LEU A 87 4.40 -17.23 5.97
N ALA A 88 4.28 -18.35 6.65
CA ALA A 88 4.34 -18.42 8.11
C ALA A 88 5.51 -19.27 8.60
N GLY A 89 5.92 -19.03 9.86
CA GLY A 89 6.87 -19.90 10.57
C GLY A 89 8.35 -19.62 10.27
N PHE A 90 8.73 -18.37 9.97
CA PHE A 90 10.11 -17.97 9.73
C PHE A 90 10.71 -17.31 10.96
N ALA A 91 11.96 -17.66 11.28
CA ALA A 91 12.69 -17.10 12.42
C ALA A 91 13.44 -15.80 12.03
N SER A 92 13.68 -15.55 10.73
CA SER A 92 14.39 -14.38 10.26
C SER A 92 13.91 -13.92 8.86
N ILE A 93 14.28 -12.69 8.47
CA ILE A 93 14.01 -12.14 7.15
C ILE A 93 14.80 -12.92 6.09
N GLU A 94 16.00 -13.36 6.38
CA GLU A 94 16.84 -14.15 5.48
C GLU A 94 16.17 -15.49 5.15
N GLU A 95 15.62 -16.18 6.16
CA GLU A 95 14.88 -17.44 5.95
C GLU A 95 13.60 -17.20 5.14
N LEU A 96 12.86 -16.14 5.44
CA LEU A 96 11.68 -15.72 4.67
C LEU A 96 12.04 -15.48 3.20
N ARG A 97 13.13 -14.73 2.93
CA ARG A 97 13.61 -14.46 1.56
C ARG A 97 14.04 -15.74 0.86
N ALA A 98 14.78 -16.61 1.53
CA ALA A 98 15.22 -17.91 0.97
C ALA A 98 14.02 -18.76 0.55
N LYS A 99 12.98 -18.83 1.39
CA LYS A 99 11.75 -19.57 1.08
C LYS A 99 10.96 -18.92 -0.07
N SER A 100 10.86 -17.60 -0.09
CA SER A 100 10.22 -16.87 -1.20
C SER A 100 10.92 -17.14 -2.52
N LYS A 101 12.26 -17.15 -2.52
CA LYS A 101 13.08 -17.49 -3.69
C LYS A 101 12.81 -18.93 -4.17
N GLU A 102 12.72 -19.90 -3.26
CA GLU A 102 12.37 -21.28 -3.57
C GLU A 102 10.99 -21.37 -4.24
N VAL A 103 9.99 -20.65 -3.71
CA VAL A 103 8.65 -20.60 -4.29
C VAL A 103 8.71 -20.03 -5.72
N LEU A 104 9.38 -18.88 -5.92
CA LEU A 104 9.50 -18.21 -7.21
C LEU A 104 10.29 -19.03 -8.24
N ALA A 105 11.28 -19.82 -7.82
CA ALA A 105 12.05 -20.69 -8.71
C ALA A 105 11.19 -21.76 -9.39
N ASN A 106 10.08 -22.17 -8.75
CA ASN A 106 9.12 -23.12 -9.29
C ASN A 106 8.02 -22.49 -10.16
N MET A 107 8.07 -21.16 -10.36
CA MET A 107 7.02 -20.38 -11.06
C MET A 107 7.62 -19.69 -12.30
N ALA A 108 7.82 -20.42 -13.38
CA ALA A 108 8.45 -19.89 -14.61
C ALA A 108 7.66 -18.75 -15.28
N SER A 109 6.32 -18.75 -15.13
CA SER A 109 5.39 -17.78 -15.73
C SER A 109 5.28 -16.45 -14.96
N VAL A 110 5.79 -16.38 -13.73
CA VAL A 110 5.75 -15.16 -12.91
C VAL A 110 6.65 -14.08 -13.50
N LYS A 111 6.10 -12.89 -13.72
CA LYS A 111 6.80 -11.73 -14.29
C LYS A 111 7.35 -10.79 -13.23
N ALA A 112 6.62 -10.59 -12.15
CA ALA A 112 7.01 -9.74 -11.04
C ALA A 112 6.56 -10.33 -9.70
N TYR A 113 7.26 -9.99 -8.62
CA TYR A 113 6.86 -10.33 -7.26
C TYR A 113 6.83 -9.10 -6.36
N LEU A 114 6.12 -9.23 -5.25
CA LEU A 114 6.23 -8.36 -4.08
C LEU A 114 6.19 -9.23 -2.82
N LEU A 115 7.22 -9.11 -1.98
CA LEU A 115 7.29 -9.72 -0.66
C LEU A 115 6.98 -8.66 0.41
N ALA A 116 5.90 -8.86 1.17
CA ALA A 116 5.48 -8.00 2.26
C ALA A 116 5.75 -8.66 3.62
N TYR A 117 6.35 -7.92 4.57
CA TYR A 117 6.60 -8.35 5.94
C TYR A 117 6.64 -7.15 6.88
N ALA A 118 6.46 -7.36 8.18
CA ALA A 118 6.21 -6.28 9.13
C ALA A 118 7.10 -6.36 10.38
N PRO A 119 8.41 -5.99 10.30
CA PRO A 119 9.28 -5.93 11.47
C PRO A 119 8.92 -4.74 12.37
N SER A 120 9.11 -4.91 13.67
CA SER A 120 9.06 -3.79 14.60
C SER A 120 10.36 -2.99 14.59
N CYS A 121 10.25 -1.70 14.89
CA CYS A 121 11.37 -0.79 15.02
C CYS A 121 11.06 0.29 16.07
N GLU A 122 12.08 1.00 16.50
CA GLU A 122 11.95 2.18 17.35
C GLU A 122 12.18 3.45 16.52
N ILE A 123 11.18 4.34 16.48
CA ILE A 123 11.26 5.62 15.78
C ILE A 123 10.84 6.72 16.76
N GLY A 124 11.77 7.65 17.05
CA GLY A 124 11.49 8.77 17.95
C GLY A 124 11.15 8.36 19.39
N GLY A 125 11.71 7.23 19.86
CA GLY A 125 11.43 6.67 21.19
C GLY A 125 10.07 5.96 21.30
N ALA A 126 9.36 5.77 20.20
CA ALA A 126 8.11 5.02 20.14
C ALA A 126 8.28 3.73 19.31
N ARG A 127 7.69 2.63 19.79
CA ARG A 127 7.65 1.37 19.05
C ARG A 127 6.69 1.50 17.89
N LYS A 128 7.18 1.21 16.69
CA LYS A 128 6.43 1.23 15.43
C LYS A 128 6.58 -0.10 14.73
N VAL A 129 5.69 -0.36 13.78
CA VAL A 129 5.81 -1.49 12.86
C VAL A 129 6.00 -0.94 11.45
N LEU A 130 6.98 -1.47 10.73
CA LEU A 130 7.22 -1.13 9.33
C LEU A 130 6.59 -2.19 8.45
N LEU A 131 5.56 -1.85 7.67
CA LEU A 131 5.17 -2.70 6.56
C LEU A 131 6.21 -2.51 5.44
N VAL A 132 7.14 -3.42 5.36
CA VAL A 132 8.20 -3.45 4.35
C VAL A 132 7.71 -4.25 3.14
N MET A 133 7.90 -3.68 1.95
CA MET A 133 7.51 -4.27 0.67
C MET A 133 8.71 -4.26 -0.26
N GLU A 134 9.15 -5.45 -0.65
CA GLU A 134 10.24 -5.68 -1.58
C GLU A 134 9.67 -6.17 -2.91
N THR A 135 9.96 -5.48 -4.02
CA THR A 135 9.40 -5.82 -5.33
C THR A 135 10.44 -5.74 -6.44
N ALA A 136 10.36 -6.64 -7.40
CA ALA A 136 11.17 -6.66 -8.61
C ALA A 136 10.46 -7.37 -9.77
N ASP A 137 10.80 -6.95 -10.98
CA ASP A 137 10.51 -7.72 -12.19
C ASP A 137 11.50 -8.88 -12.35
N ARG A 138 11.14 -9.89 -13.14
CA ARG A 138 12.00 -11.05 -13.40
C ARG A 138 13.33 -10.69 -14.04
N SER A 139 13.39 -9.60 -14.78
CA SER A 139 14.63 -9.08 -15.41
C SER A 139 15.53 -8.30 -14.47
N ASP A 140 15.00 -7.87 -13.31
CA ASP A 140 15.74 -7.01 -12.41
C ASP A 140 16.81 -7.78 -11.61
N THR A 141 17.96 -7.13 -11.44
CA THR A 141 19.03 -7.65 -10.59
C THR A 141 18.81 -7.32 -9.13
N ASN A 142 18.20 -6.17 -8.88
CA ASN A 142 17.93 -5.66 -7.55
C ASN A 142 16.43 -5.44 -7.37
N ALA A 143 15.96 -5.65 -6.16
CA ALA A 143 14.61 -5.32 -5.76
C ALA A 143 14.54 -3.88 -5.22
N THR A 144 13.47 -3.19 -5.54
CA THR A 144 13.10 -1.94 -4.88
C THR A 144 12.42 -2.28 -3.57
N VAL A 145 12.86 -1.62 -2.49
CA VAL A 145 12.31 -1.83 -1.15
C VAL A 145 11.70 -0.53 -0.65
N VAL A 146 10.44 -0.58 -0.26
CA VAL A 146 9.70 0.54 0.33
C VAL A 146 9.07 0.13 1.65
N ALA A 147 8.77 1.09 2.50
CA ALA A 147 8.07 0.83 3.75
C ALA A 147 6.98 1.87 4.04
N VAL A 148 5.91 1.40 4.69
CA VAL A 148 4.91 2.25 5.37
C VAL A 148 5.13 2.13 6.86
N VAL A 149 5.24 3.25 7.57
CA VAL A 149 5.34 3.28 9.03
C VAL A 149 3.95 3.19 9.63
N CYS A 150 3.72 2.19 10.46
CA CYS A 150 2.46 1.93 11.14
C CYS A 150 2.60 2.17 12.65
N ASP A 151 1.76 3.06 13.17
CA ASP A 151 1.57 3.26 14.62
C ASP A 151 0.41 2.37 15.07
N VAL A 152 0.72 1.19 15.57
CA VAL A 152 -0.29 0.18 15.94
C VAL A 152 -1.13 0.65 17.14
N ASP A 153 -0.53 1.37 18.07
CA ASP A 153 -1.23 1.89 19.24
C ASP A 153 -2.27 2.93 18.86
N LYS A 154 -1.97 3.78 17.87
CA LYS A 154 -2.89 4.80 17.38
C LYS A 154 -3.77 4.33 16.23
N LYS A 155 -3.58 3.10 15.73
CA LYS A 155 -4.26 2.57 14.54
C LYS A 155 -4.14 3.50 13.33
N GLN A 156 -2.94 4.04 13.09
CA GLN A 156 -2.66 5.00 12.02
C GLN A 156 -1.36 4.67 11.29
N SER A 157 -1.35 4.84 9.98
CA SER A 157 -0.12 4.85 9.19
C SER A 157 0.39 6.27 9.00
N GLU A 158 1.70 6.45 8.96
CA GLU A 158 2.30 7.72 8.52
C GLU A 158 2.05 7.92 7.02
N ASP A 159 1.96 9.19 6.59
CA ASP A 159 1.80 9.52 5.19
C ASP A 159 3.11 9.26 4.41
N GLY A 160 2.96 8.76 3.16
CA GLY A 160 4.07 8.53 2.25
C GLY A 160 4.74 7.16 2.37
N LEU A 161 5.50 6.83 1.32
CA LEU A 161 6.34 5.64 1.25
C LEU A 161 7.78 6.01 1.57
N LYS A 162 8.42 5.26 2.46
CA LYS A 162 9.85 5.43 2.73
C LYS A 162 10.65 4.49 1.82
N LEU A 163 11.49 5.05 0.97
CA LEU A 163 12.43 4.26 0.18
C LEU A 163 13.53 3.74 1.09
N LEU A 164 13.76 2.43 1.06
CA LEU A 164 14.82 1.74 1.78
C LEU A 164 15.95 1.33 0.82
N PRO A 165 17.14 0.97 1.33
CA PRO A 165 18.21 0.41 0.50
C PRO A 165 17.71 -0.79 -0.32
N GLN A 166 18.13 -0.84 -1.58
CA GLN A 166 17.81 -1.97 -2.46
C GLN A 166 18.44 -3.26 -1.95
N THR A 167 17.82 -4.38 -2.28
CA THR A 167 18.31 -5.73 -2.02
C THR A 167 18.46 -6.50 -3.33
N ASP A 168 19.15 -7.65 -3.31
CA ASP A 168 19.18 -8.53 -4.47
C ASP A 168 17.77 -9.05 -4.80
N SER A 169 17.43 -9.13 -6.09
CA SER A 169 16.16 -9.70 -6.53
C SER A 169 16.05 -11.19 -6.16
N LEU A 170 14.85 -11.61 -5.72
CA LEU A 170 14.57 -13.02 -5.40
C LEU A 170 14.49 -13.92 -6.65
N PHE A 171 14.51 -13.37 -7.86
CA PHE A 171 14.59 -14.14 -9.10
C PHE A 171 16.01 -14.65 -9.44
N LYS A 172 17.03 -14.19 -8.69
CA LYS A 172 18.42 -14.61 -8.80
C LYS A 172 18.80 -15.54 -7.67
#